data_02ef42fbf872a00f2e04c174f21bdb56
#
_entry.id   02ef42fbf872a00f2e04c174f21bdb56
#
_cell.length_a   1.000
_cell.length_b   1.000
_cell.length_c   1.000
_cell.angle_alpha   90.00
_cell.angle_beta   90.00
_cell.angle_gamma   90.00
#
_symmetry.space_group_name_H-M   'P 1'
#
loop_
_entity.id
_entity.type
_entity.pdbx_description
1 polymer ?
#
loop_
_entity_poly.entity_id
_entity_poly.type
_entity_poly.pdbx_seq_one_letter_code
_entity_poly.pdbx_strand_id
1 'polypeptide(L)' 'MTSKLRALEDTVLTVREPRELKGSLVCAIQDSDIPTADKRKLIVAIDRCMTINDIQRLFYNALLKFEGQGVI' A
#
# COMPACT_ATOMS: atom_id res chain seq x y z
N MET A 1 -16.25 -8.76 -2.85
CA MET A 1 -15.94 -7.46 -2.24
C MET A 1 -14.54 -7.02 -2.59
N THR A 2 -14.39 -5.77 -3.01
CA THR A 2 -13.07 -5.24 -3.35
C THR A 2 -12.39 -4.75 -2.07
N SER A 3 -11.15 -5.17 -1.82
CA SER A 3 -10.41 -4.69 -0.66
C SER A 3 -10.06 -3.21 -0.80
N LYS A 4 -9.83 -2.54 0.33
CA LYS A 4 -9.43 -1.13 0.34
C LYS A 4 -8.11 -0.92 -0.39
N LEU A 5 -7.18 -1.86 -0.26
CA LEU A 5 -5.91 -1.79 -0.95
C LEU A 5 -6.07 -1.95 -2.45
N ARG A 6 -6.92 -2.90 -2.88
CA ARG A 6 -7.15 -3.09 -4.31
C ARG A 6 -7.86 -1.88 -4.92
N ALA A 7 -8.72 -1.22 -4.18
CA ALA A 7 -9.39 -0.01 -4.64
C ALA A 7 -8.42 1.14 -4.92
N LEU A 8 -7.22 1.10 -4.36
CA LEU A 8 -6.18 2.10 -4.61
C LEU A 8 -5.36 1.82 -5.87
N GLU A 9 -5.59 0.71 -6.56
CA GLU A 9 -4.79 0.36 -7.72
C GLU A 9 -4.77 1.47 -8.76
N ASP A 10 -5.92 2.06 -9.08
CA ASP A 10 -5.99 3.18 -10.02
C ASP A 10 -5.21 4.38 -9.52
N THR A 11 -5.32 4.69 -8.23
CA THR A 11 -4.59 5.80 -7.62
C THR A 11 -3.08 5.57 -7.72
N VAL A 12 -2.63 4.36 -7.44
CA VAL A 12 -1.20 3.99 -7.52
C VAL A 12 -0.68 4.16 -8.94
N LEU A 13 -1.50 3.84 -9.93
CA LEU A 13 -1.10 3.93 -11.33
C LEU A 13 -1.17 5.36 -11.89
N THR A 14 -2.00 6.22 -11.31
CA THR A 14 -2.24 7.56 -11.87
C THR A 14 -1.52 8.68 -11.13
N VAL A 15 -1.33 8.54 -9.81
CA VAL A 15 -0.65 9.57 -9.02
C VAL A 15 0.84 9.57 -9.35
N ARG A 16 1.36 10.74 -9.71
CA ARG A 16 2.78 10.91 -10.09
C ARG A 16 3.61 11.55 -9.00
N GLU A 17 2.98 12.06 -7.95
CA GLU A 17 3.67 12.70 -6.84
C GLU A 17 3.95 11.66 -5.75
N PRO A 18 5.24 11.35 -5.47
CA PRO A 18 5.57 10.33 -4.47
C PRO A 18 4.98 10.59 -3.09
N ARG A 19 4.96 11.85 -2.66
CA ARG A 19 4.42 12.21 -1.33
C ARG A 19 2.93 11.95 -1.24
N GLU A 20 2.18 12.30 -2.27
CA GLU A 20 0.74 12.03 -2.32
C GLU A 20 0.47 10.54 -2.30
N LEU A 21 1.21 9.80 -3.10
CA LEU A 21 1.04 8.36 -3.19
C LEU A 21 1.36 7.69 -1.85
N LYS A 22 2.45 8.09 -1.20
CA LYS A 22 2.79 7.58 0.13
C LYS A 22 1.68 7.84 1.14
N GLY A 23 1.16 9.06 1.17
CA GLY A 23 0.07 9.43 2.07
C GLY A 23 -1.17 8.58 1.86
N SER A 24 -1.57 8.40 0.61
CA SER A 24 -2.74 7.58 0.27
C SER A 24 -2.57 6.13 0.71
N LEU A 25 -1.38 5.56 0.48
CA LEU A 25 -1.09 4.19 0.86
C LEU A 25 -1.05 4.02 2.37
N VAL A 26 -0.41 4.94 3.08
CA VAL A 26 -0.34 4.88 4.55
C VAL A 26 -1.74 4.93 5.15
N CYS A 27 -2.59 5.83 4.67
CA CYS A 27 -3.98 5.92 5.14
C CYS A 27 -4.74 4.63 4.92
N ALA A 28 -4.60 4.04 3.74
CA ALA A 28 -5.30 2.79 3.42
C ALA A 28 -4.79 1.62 4.27
N ILE A 29 -3.48 1.56 4.52
CA ILE A 29 -2.89 0.51 5.35
C ILE A 29 -3.38 0.65 6.79
N GLN A 30 -3.41 1.87 7.32
CA GLN A 30 -3.90 2.12 8.68
C GLN A 30 -5.37 1.74 8.84
N ASP A 31 -6.14 1.90 7.77
CA ASP A 31 -7.58 1.64 7.76
C ASP A 31 -7.92 0.18 7.46
N SER A 32 -6.93 -0.63 7.12
CA SER A 32 -7.11 -2.03 6.74
C SER A 32 -7.07 -2.95 7.97
N ASP A 33 -7.43 -4.21 7.75
CA ASP A 33 -7.39 -5.24 8.79
C ASP A 33 -6.03 -5.93 8.89
N ILE A 34 -5.01 -5.38 8.26
CA ILE A 34 -3.64 -5.92 8.35
C ILE A 34 -3.17 -5.90 9.81
N PRO A 35 -2.51 -6.96 10.29
CA PRO A 35 -1.96 -6.97 11.66
C PRO A 35 -1.03 -5.78 11.92
N THR A 36 -1.07 -5.25 13.15
CA THR A 36 -0.33 -4.05 13.52
C THR A 36 1.16 -4.14 13.22
N ALA A 37 1.77 -5.30 13.48
CA ALA A 37 3.20 -5.50 13.20
C ALA A 37 3.50 -5.35 11.70
N ASP A 38 2.63 -5.90 10.86
CA ASP A 38 2.78 -5.80 9.41
C ASP A 38 2.50 -4.39 8.91
N LYS A 39 1.53 -3.69 9.51
CA LYS A 39 1.26 -2.28 9.21
C LYS A 39 2.51 -1.43 9.41
N ARG A 40 3.19 -1.62 10.54
CA ARG A 40 4.40 -0.87 10.86
C ARG A 40 5.50 -1.12 9.83
N LYS A 41 5.71 -2.38 9.47
CA LYS A 41 6.71 -2.75 8.46
C LYS A 41 6.42 -2.11 7.12
N LEU A 42 5.15 -2.14 6.70
CA LEU A 42 4.73 -1.55 5.44
C LEU A 42 4.90 -0.04 5.44
N ILE A 43 4.52 0.64 6.51
CA ILE A 43 4.62 2.09 6.61
C ILE A 43 6.09 2.51 6.56
N VAL A 44 6.98 1.81 7.28
CA VAL A 44 8.41 2.08 7.23
C VAL A 44 8.97 1.86 5.82
N ALA A 45 8.55 0.78 5.17
CA ALA A 45 9.00 0.49 3.82
C ALA A 45 8.54 1.55 2.81
N ILE A 46 7.30 2.02 2.94
CA ILE A 46 6.76 3.09 2.11
C ILE A 46 7.56 4.38 2.31
N ASP A 47 7.86 4.70 3.56
CA ASP A 47 8.63 5.90 3.90
C ASP A 47 10.03 5.88 3.27
N ARG A 48 10.61 4.70 3.11
CA ARG A 48 11.94 4.52 2.52
C ARG A 48 11.93 4.55 1.00
N CYS A 49 10.77 4.44 0.38
CA CYS A 49 10.68 4.48 -1.08
C CYS A 49 11.11 5.85 -1.60
N MET A 50 11.94 5.85 -2.64
CA MET A 50 12.47 7.08 -3.24
C MET A 50 11.76 7.47 -4.53
N THR A 51 11.16 6.50 -5.22
CA THR A 51 10.53 6.72 -6.52
C THR A 51 9.14 6.14 -6.56
N ILE A 52 8.33 6.61 -7.52
CA ILE A 52 7.00 6.04 -7.79
C ILE A 52 7.12 4.54 -8.08
N ASN A 53 8.15 4.14 -8.83
CA ASN A 53 8.36 2.75 -9.19
C ASN A 53 8.53 1.86 -7.95
N ASP A 54 9.31 2.34 -6.98
CA ASP A 54 9.51 1.62 -5.72
C ASP A 54 8.21 1.47 -4.94
N ILE A 55 7.42 2.54 -4.91
CA ILE A 55 6.13 2.54 -4.22
C ILE A 55 5.17 1.55 -4.89
N GLN A 56 5.10 1.56 -6.21
CA GLN A 56 4.23 0.64 -6.96
C GLN A 56 4.61 -0.80 -6.70
N ARG A 57 5.90 -1.10 -6.73
CA ARG A 57 6.41 -2.46 -6.49
C ARG A 57 6.04 -2.93 -5.08
N LEU A 58 6.23 -2.08 -4.10
CA LEU A 58 5.87 -2.38 -2.72
C LEU A 58 4.37 -2.61 -2.58
N PHE A 59 3.56 -1.77 -3.22
CA PHE A 59 2.10 -1.91 -3.21
C PHE A 59 1.66 -3.26 -3.76
N TYR A 60 2.16 -3.64 -4.91
CA TYR A 60 1.77 -4.91 -5.53
C TYR A 60 2.22 -6.11 -4.72
N ASN A 61 3.41 -6.06 -4.15
CA ASN A 61 3.89 -7.12 -3.28
C ASN A 61 3.00 -7.27 -2.04
N ALA A 62 2.63 -6.16 -1.42
CA ALA A 62 1.74 -6.18 -0.27
C ALA A 62 0.35 -6.70 -0.65
N LEU A 63 -0.16 -6.25 -1.79
CA LEU A 63 -1.48 -6.68 -2.27
C LEU A 63 -1.51 -8.20 -2.47
N LEU A 64 -0.52 -8.75 -3.15
CA LEU A 64 -0.44 -10.19 -3.39
C LEU A 64 -0.33 -10.98 -2.09
N LYS A 65 0.50 -10.51 -1.17
CA LYS A 65 0.72 -11.17 0.11
C LYS A 65 -0.55 -11.22 0.96
N PHE A 66 -1.16 -10.07 1.17
CA PHE A 66 -2.28 -9.98 2.11
C PHE A 66 -3.61 -10.41 1.50
N GLU A 67 -3.80 -10.22 0.21
CA GLU A 67 -4.95 -10.74 -0.49
C GLU A 67 -4.95 -12.26 -0.48
N GLY A 68 -3.78 -12.86 -0.69
CA GLY A 68 -3.63 -14.31 -0.60
C GLY A 68 -3.90 -14.87 0.78
N GLN A 69 -3.68 -14.06 1.84
CA GLN A 69 -3.96 -14.46 3.21
C GLN A 69 -5.40 -14.17 3.64
N GLY A 70 -6.19 -13.53 2.78
CA GLY A 70 -7.57 -13.17 3.12
C GLY A 70 -7.69 -12.04 4.12
N VAL A 71 -6.64 -11.27 4.33
CA VAL A 71 -6.63 -10.18 5.32
C VAL A 71 -7.24 -8.90 4.76
N ILE A 72 -7.19 -8.72 3.47
CA ILE A 72 -7.72 -7.52 2.81
C ILE A 72 -8.67 -7.88 1.70
#